data_9b6c60534401c793ecf5429bb1431f20
#
_entry.id   9b6c60534401c793ecf5429bb1431f20
#
_cell.length_a   1.000
_cell.length_b   1.000
_cell.length_c   1.000
_cell.angle_alpha   90.00
_cell.angle_beta   90.00
_cell.angle_gamma   90.00
#
_symmetry.space_group_name_H-M   'P 1'
#
loop_
_entity.id
_entity.type
_entity.pdbx_description
1 polymer ?
#
loop_
_entity_poly.entity_id
_entity_poly.type
_entity_poly.pdbx_seq_one_letter_code
_entity_poly.pdbx_strand_id
1 'polypeptide(L)'
;PKGTRIIEYVGDRISHKEADQRYLGSDVNDNHTFLFIADRKTVIDATRSGNESRWINHSCDGNCESEIENSRVFVDATRDIAKGEELGYDYQIGRDKNDPLNIDKIYACRCGSPKCRGTMLWPAKRPKRRKRRAAARKPVAKGKSNKSKRTKAKRRA
;
A
#
# COMPACT_ATOMS: atom_id res chain seq x y z
N PRO A 1 20.66 -8.17 17.28
CA PRO A 1 21.19 -6.98 16.61
C PRO A 1 20.40 -6.67 15.32
N LYS A 2 20.39 -5.43 14.91
CA LYS A 2 19.86 -5.00 13.62
C LYS A 2 20.43 -5.81 12.45
N GLY A 3 19.59 -6.18 11.47
CA GLY A 3 19.98 -6.98 10.30
C GLY A 3 20.16 -8.47 10.57
N THR A 4 19.87 -8.93 11.78
CA THR A 4 19.90 -10.36 12.09
C THR A 4 18.70 -11.06 11.50
N ARG A 5 18.92 -12.14 10.73
CA ARG A 5 17.86 -13.07 10.31
C ARG A 5 17.39 -13.86 11.52
N ILE A 6 16.12 -13.74 11.87
CA ILE A 6 15.54 -14.31 13.09
C ILE A 6 14.99 -15.70 12.81
N ILE A 7 14.12 -15.82 11.81
CA ILE A 7 13.41 -17.06 11.51
C ILE A 7 12.94 -17.07 10.05
N GLU A 8 12.79 -18.27 9.47
CA GLU A 8 12.10 -18.45 8.20
C GLU A 8 10.61 -18.69 8.44
N TYR A 9 9.75 -18.10 7.62
CA TYR A 9 8.32 -18.38 7.59
C TYR A 9 8.09 -19.67 6.80
N VAL A 10 7.77 -20.75 7.48
CA VAL A 10 7.56 -22.08 6.89
C VAL A 10 6.11 -22.52 6.95
N GLY A 11 5.71 -23.35 5.99
CA GLY A 11 4.37 -23.93 5.88
C GLY A 11 4.24 -24.73 4.60
N ASP A 12 3.02 -25.21 4.33
CA ASP A 12 2.68 -25.86 3.07
C ASP A 12 2.83 -24.89 1.91
N ARG A 13 3.58 -25.28 0.89
CA ARG A 13 3.77 -24.47 -0.33
C ARG A 13 2.69 -24.84 -1.33
N ILE A 14 1.72 -23.97 -1.50
CA ILE A 14 0.52 -24.17 -2.32
C ILE A 14 0.39 -23.12 -3.41
N SER A 15 -0.46 -23.37 -4.40
CA SER A 15 -0.80 -22.36 -5.40
C SER A 15 -1.82 -21.36 -4.85
N HIS A 16 -1.91 -20.15 -5.46
CA HIS A 16 -2.95 -19.18 -5.12
C HIS A 16 -4.35 -19.80 -5.24
N LYS A 17 -4.60 -20.56 -6.31
CA LYS A 17 -5.88 -21.25 -6.51
C LYS A 17 -6.21 -22.21 -5.36
N GLU A 18 -5.22 -22.95 -4.89
CA GLU A 18 -5.40 -23.87 -3.77
C GLU A 18 -5.63 -23.12 -2.45
N ALA A 19 -4.92 -22.00 -2.22
CA ALA A 19 -5.17 -21.15 -1.07
C ALA A 19 -6.61 -20.61 -1.09
N ASP A 20 -7.09 -20.10 -2.23
CA ASP A 20 -8.47 -19.63 -2.39
C ASP A 20 -9.47 -20.77 -2.06
N GLN A 21 -9.21 -21.99 -2.52
CA GLN A 21 -10.07 -23.14 -2.25
C GLN A 21 -10.07 -23.56 -0.78
N ARG A 22 -8.92 -23.55 -0.11
CA ARG A 22 -8.82 -23.92 1.33
C ARG A 22 -9.61 -22.97 2.22
N TYR A 23 -9.70 -21.71 1.84
CA TYR A 23 -10.36 -20.65 2.61
C TYR A 23 -11.70 -20.21 2.00
N LEU A 24 -12.18 -20.94 0.97
CA LEU A 24 -13.49 -20.70 0.38
C LEU A 24 -14.59 -20.95 1.42
N GLY A 25 -15.42 -19.96 1.68
CA GLY A 25 -16.51 -20.04 2.67
C GLY A 25 -16.10 -19.75 4.12
N SER A 26 -14.84 -19.39 4.37
CA SER A 26 -14.45 -18.81 5.65
C SER A 26 -15.20 -17.49 5.88
N ASP A 27 -15.57 -17.21 7.12
CA ASP A 27 -16.22 -15.94 7.45
C ASP A 27 -15.29 -14.77 7.05
N VAL A 28 -15.80 -13.83 6.27
CA VAL A 28 -15.06 -12.62 5.87
C VAL A 28 -14.58 -11.78 7.07
N ASN A 29 -15.18 -12.00 8.24
CA ASN A 29 -14.77 -11.39 9.50
C ASN A 29 -13.66 -12.19 10.22
N ASP A 30 -13.40 -13.43 9.81
CA ASP A 30 -12.29 -14.24 10.30
C ASP A 30 -11.06 -14.00 9.42
N ASN A 31 -10.34 -12.93 9.73
CA ASN A 31 -9.07 -12.59 9.09
C ASN A 31 -7.86 -13.33 9.71
N HIS A 32 -8.11 -14.36 10.51
CA HIS A 32 -7.08 -15.13 11.19
C HIS A 32 -6.53 -16.22 10.26
N THR A 33 -5.76 -15.80 9.26
CA THR A 33 -5.11 -16.72 8.33
C THR A 33 -3.59 -16.69 8.49
N PHE A 34 -2.93 -17.82 8.29
CA PHE A 34 -1.48 -17.94 8.33
C PHE A 34 -0.90 -18.09 6.92
N LEU A 35 -1.38 -17.24 6.00
CA LEU A 35 -0.97 -17.24 4.61
C LEU A 35 0.09 -16.16 4.33
N PHE A 36 1.14 -16.53 3.62
CA PHE A 36 2.15 -15.61 3.13
C PHE A 36 2.36 -15.79 1.61
N ILE A 37 2.23 -14.71 0.84
CA ILE A 37 2.49 -14.75 -0.61
C ILE A 37 3.99 -14.67 -0.84
N ALA A 38 4.61 -15.81 -1.18
CA ALA A 38 6.04 -15.88 -1.44
C ALA A 38 6.42 -15.39 -2.85
N ASP A 39 5.55 -15.61 -3.82
CA ASP A 39 5.74 -15.14 -5.20
C ASP A 39 4.42 -15.21 -6.00
N ARG A 40 4.50 -14.98 -7.32
CA ARG A 40 3.33 -15.00 -8.21
C ARG A 40 2.63 -16.36 -8.32
N LYS A 41 3.27 -17.45 -7.91
CA LYS A 41 2.75 -18.82 -8.04
C LYS A 41 2.57 -19.50 -6.70
N THR A 42 3.28 -19.03 -5.67
CA THR A 42 3.44 -19.72 -4.40
C THR A 42 2.89 -18.91 -3.24
N VAL A 43 2.03 -19.54 -2.48
CA VAL A 43 1.58 -19.11 -1.16
C VAL A 43 2.10 -20.11 -0.14
N ILE A 44 2.57 -19.64 1.00
CA ILE A 44 2.95 -20.46 2.15
C ILE A 44 1.77 -20.46 3.12
N ASP A 45 1.22 -21.62 3.39
CA ASP A 45 0.15 -21.84 4.37
C ASP A 45 0.72 -22.49 5.63
N ALA A 46 0.88 -21.69 6.68
CA ALA A 46 1.47 -22.13 7.93
C ALA A 46 0.45 -22.69 8.93
N THR A 47 -0.80 -22.94 8.50
CA THR A 47 -1.87 -23.42 9.38
C THR A 47 -1.55 -24.78 10.00
N ARG A 48 -1.01 -25.71 9.22
CA ARG A 48 -0.71 -27.09 9.66
C ARG A 48 0.76 -27.34 9.89
N SER A 49 1.60 -27.05 8.90
CA SER A 49 3.05 -27.33 8.90
C SER A 49 3.90 -26.09 9.18
N GLY A 50 3.31 -25.06 9.80
CA GLY A 50 4.02 -23.83 10.16
C GLY A 50 4.88 -24.00 11.41
N ASN A 51 5.87 -23.13 11.53
CA ASN A 51 6.67 -22.95 12.73
C ASN A 51 6.21 -21.72 13.54
N GLU A 52 6.98 -21.31 14.53
CA GLU A 52 6.66 -20.21 15.44
C GLU A 52 6.54 -18.86 14.74
N SER A 53 7.11 -18.69 13.53
CA SER A 53 7.02 -17.45 12.75
C SER A 53 5.58 -17.01 12.46
N ARG A 54 4.65 -17.95 12.37
CA ARG A 54 3.22 -17.67 12.14
C ARG A 54 2.56 -16.87 13.26
N TRP A 55 3.17 -16.86 14.46
CA TRP A 55 2.66 -16.11 15.61
C TRP A 55 3.19 -14.69 15.72
N ILE A 56 4.09 -14.28 14.84
CA ILE A 56 4.60 -12.89 14.82
C ILE A 56 3.48 -11.98 14.34
N ASN A 57 3.05 -11.06 15.20
CA ASN A 57 1.92 -10.19 14.96
C ASN A 57 2.24 -9.05 13.97
N HIS A 58 1.16 -8.47 13.39
CA HIS A 58 1.29 -7.26 12.60
C HIS A 58 1.63 -6.06 13.48
N SER A 59 2.56 -5.25 13.01
CA SER A 59 2.80 -3.90 13.54
C SER A 59 3.06 -2.91 12.40
N CYS A 60 2.38 -1.75 12.43
CA CYS A 60 2.61 -0.68 11.46
C CYS A 60 3.99 -0.01 11.59
N ASP A 61 4.69 -0.24 12.70
CA ASP A 61 6.03 0.27 13.02
C ASP A 61 6.79 -0.82 13.79
N GLY A 62 6.90 -1.99 13.17
CA GLY A 62 7.50 -3.18 13.76
C GLY A 62 9.02 -3.10 13.93
N ASN A 63 9.56 -4.00 14.74
CA ASN A 63 10.99 -4.18 14.93
C ASN A 63 11.60 -5.19 13.95
N CYS A 64 10.75 -5.77 13.10
CA CYS A 64 11.15 -6.73 12.07
C CYS A 64 10.59 -6.29 10.70
N GLU A 65 11.13 -6.92 9.66
CA GLU A 65 10.62 -6.88 8.30
C GLU A 65 10.65 -8.26 7.67
N SER A 66 9.81 -8.48 6.65
CA SER A 66 9.82 -9.73 5.90
C SER A 66 10.59 -9.56 4.59
N GLU A 67 11.56 -10.45 4.37
CA GLU A 67 12.36 -10.52 3.15
C GLU A 67 12.07 -11.80 2.36
N ILE A 68 11.93 -11.66 1.05
CA ILE A 68 11.65 -12.79 0.16
C ILE A 68 12.88 -13.09 -0.70
N GLU A 69 13.48 -14.25 -0.47
CA GLU A 69 14.64 -14.72 -1.23
C GLU A 69 14.34 -16.10 -1.83
N ASN A 70 14.42 -16.23 -3.14
CA ASN A 70 14.17 -17.49 -3.85
C ASN A 70 12.85 -18.17 -3.47
N SER A 71 11.78 -17.38 -3.37
CA SER A 71 10.45 -17.85 -2.92
C SER A 71 10.40 -18.38 -1.49
N ARG A 72 11.42 -18.13 -0.69
CA ARG A 72 11.43 -18.36 0.76
C ARG A 72 11.22 -17.03 1.46
N VAL A 73 10.58 -17.04 2.59
CA VAL A 73 10.26 -15.85 3.37
C VAL A 73 11.03 -15.89 4.68
N PHE A 74 11.73 -14.81 4.98
CA PHE A 74 12.50 -14.65 6.20
C PHE A 74 12.02 -13.43 6.97
N VAL A 75 12.15 -13.47 8.28
CA VAL A 75 11.89 -12.34 9.17
C VAL A 75 13.22 -11.86 9.70
N ASP A 76 13.55 -10.62 9.38
CA ASP A 76 14.84 -9.98 9.69
C ASP A 76 14.62 -8.81 10.66
N ALA A 77 15.55 -8.57 11.58
CA ALA A 77 15.47 -7.46 12.54
C ALA A 77 15.79 -6.11 11.88
N THR A 78 14.91 -5.13 11.98
CA THR A 78 15.12 -3.76 11.46
C THR A 78 15.92 -2.86 12.40
N ARG A 79 15.98 -3.24 13.67
CA ARG A 79 16.76 -2.58 14.75
C ARG A 79 17.23 -3.59 15.76
N ASP A 80 17.99 -3.16 16.73
CA ASP A 80 18.30 -3.99 17.90
C ASP A 80 17.02 -4.27 18.68
N ILE A 81 16.84 -5.52 19.08
CA ILE A 81 15.66 -6.03 19.79
C ILE A 81 16.12 -6.55 21.16
N ALA A 82 15.49 -6.06 22.20
CA ALA A 82 15.81 -6.47 23.57
C ALA A 82 15.24 -7.86 23.88
N LYS A 83 15.86 -8.55 24.84
CA LYS A 83 15.32 -9.83 25.34
C LYS A 83 13.93 -9.60 25.94
N GLY A 84 12.96 -10.42 25.48
CA GLY A 84 11.56 -10.35 25.94
C GLY A 84 10.70 -9.33 25.17
N GLU A 85 11.28 -8.61 24.21
CA GLU A 85 10.53 -7.72 23.36
C GLU A 85 9.74 -8.54 22.31
N GLU A 86 8.43 -8.22 22.14
CA GLU A 86 7.58 -8.88 21.15
C GLU A 86 8.05 -8.52 19.74
N LEU A 87 8.11 -9.53 18.87
CA LEU A 87 8.41 -9.33 17.45
C LEU A 87 7.16 -8.90 16.69
N GLY A 88 7.33 -7.98 15.77
CA GLY A 88 6.25 -7.54 14.89
C GLY A 88 6.78 -6.97 13.59
N TYR A 89 6.05 -7.20 12.49
CA TYR A 89 6.38 -6.63 11.18
C TYR A 89 5.11 -6.18 10.45
N ASP A 90 5.28 -5.32 9.47
CA ASP A 90 4.17 -4.89 8.62
C ASP A 90 3.81 -5.99 7.63
N TYR A 91 2.60 -6.53 7.72
CA TYR A 91 2.12 -7.61 6.86
C TYR A 91 1.99 -7.19 5.40
N GLN A 92 1.86 -5.90 5.13
CA GLN A 92 1.73 -5.33 3.78
C GLN A 92 0.60 -5.97 2.96
N ILE A 93 -0.51 -6.30 3.62
CA ILE A 93 -1.66 -6.94 2.98
C ILE A 93 -2.17 -6.05 1.85
N GLY A 94 -2.19 -6.61 0.64
CA GLY A 94 -2.66 -5.91 -0.56
C GLY A 94 -4.14 -5.59 -0.49
N ARG A 95 -4.57 -4.59 -1.28
CA ARG A 95 -6.00 -4.30 -1.52
C ARG A 95 -6.40 -4.84 -2.87
N ASP A 96 -7.56 -5.49 -2.95
CA ASP A 96 -8.19 -5.87 -4.22
C ASP A 96 -9.27 -4.85 -4.59
N LYS A 97 -9.53 -4.73 -5.90
CA LYS A 97 -10.59 -3.86 -6.43
C LYS A 97 -12.00 -4.36 -6.10
N ASN A 98 -12.13 -5.63 -5.74
CA ASN A 98 -13.38 -6.25 -5.32
C ASN A 98 -13.58 -6.25 -3.80
N ASP A 99 -12.63 -5.68 -3.04
CA ASP A 99 -12.76 -5.57 -1.59
C ASP A 99 -14.03 -4.83 -1.20
N PRO A 100 -14.74 -5.26 -0.15
CA PRO A 100 -15.91 -4.56 0.34
C PRO A 100 -15.53 -3.19 0.91
N LEU A 101 -16.49 -2.24 0.90
CA LEU A 101 -16.25 -0.87 1.35
C LEU A 101 -15.77 -0.77 2.82
N ASN A 102 -16.05 -1.78 3.61
CA ASN A 102 -15.67 -1.85 5.03
C ASN A 102 -14.38 -2.66 5.28
N ILE A 103 -13.59 -2.97 4.23
CA ILE A 103 -12.38 -3.81 4.33
C ILE A 103 -11.40 -3.31 5.39
N ASP A 104 -11.26 -1.99 5.57
CA ASP A 104 -10.39 -1.41 6.61
C ASP A 104 -10.86 -1.73 8.04
N LYS A 105 -12.16 -1.97 8.24
CA LYS A 105 -12.71 -2.40 9.53
C LYS A 105 -12.46 -3.89 9.76
N ILE A 106 -12.56 -4.70 8.71
CA ILE A 106 -12.27 -6.15 8.76
C ILE A 106 -10.79 -6.35 9.13
N TYR A 107 -9.89 -5.61 8.49
CA TYR A 107 -8.45 -5.64 8.77
C TYR A 107 -8.01 -4.52 9.72
N ALA A 108 -8.82 -4.20 10.74
CA ALA A 108 -8.48 -3.14 11.68
C ALA A 108 -7.20 -3.48 12.47
N CYS A 109 -6.26 -2.53 12.48
CA CYS A 109 -5.03 -2.65 13.25
C CYS A 109 -5.14 -1.96 14.62
N ARG A 110 -4.66 -2.64 15.66
CA ARG A 110 -4.60 -2.16 17.04
C ARG A 110 -3.19 -2.32 17.64
N CYS A 111 -2.14 -2.19 16.80
CA CYS A 111 -0.76 -2.44 17.23
C CYS A 111 -0.21 -1.45 18.29
N GLY A 112 -0.97 -0.41 18.65
CA GLY A 112 -0.56 0.55 19.69
C GLY A 112 0.56 1.52 19.28
N SER A 113 1.16 1.37 18.10
CA SER A 113 2.21 2.29 17.64
C SER A 113 1.66 3.70 17.41
N PRO A 114 2.42 4.77 17.74
CA PRO A 114 2.09 6.15 17.36
C PRO A 114 1.95 6.35 15.84
N LYS A 115 2.56 5.47 15.04
CA LYS A 115 2.46 5.45 13.57
C LYS A 115 1.40 4.48 13.05
N CYS A 116 0.52 3.97 13.91
CA CYS A 116 -0.52 3.03 13.51
C CYS A 116 -1.43 3.63 12.43
N ARG A 117 -1.62 2.88 11.34
CA ARG A 117 -2.49 3.28 10.22
C ARG A 117 -3.98 3.03 10.48
N GLY A 118 -4.32 2.34 11.58
CA GLY A 118 -5.69 1.88 11.88
C GLY A 118 -6.11 0.66 11.05
N THR A 119 -5.30 0.20 10.13
CA THR A 119 -5.54 -0.99 9.28
C THR A 119 -4.24 -1.73 9.01
N MET A 120 -4.32 -3.07 8.86
CA MET A 120 -3.20 -3.92 8.44
C MET A 120 -2.96 -3.85 6.92
N LEU A 121 -3.91 -3.27 6.18
CA LEU A 121 -3.81 -3.15 4.74
C LEU A 121 -2.72 -2.15 4.34
N TRP A 122 -1.99 -2.50 3.27
CA TRP A 122 -1.02 -1.57 2.69
C TRP A 122 -1.72 -0.31 2.17
N PRO A 123 -1.13 0.88 2.32
CA PRO A 123 -1.72 2.11 1.83
C PRO A 123 -2.05 2.03 0.34
N ALA A 124 -3.25 2.42 -0.04
CA ALA A 124 -3.62 2.52 -1.45
C ALA A 124 -2.61 3.41 -2.18
N LYS A 125 -2.14 2.97 -3.35
CA LYS A 125 -1.26 3.80 -4.20
C LYS A 125 -1.99 5.12 -4.45
N ARG A 126 -1.43 6.25 -3.97
CA ARG A 126 -1.99 7.57 -4.27
C ARG A 126 -2.13 7.71 -5.79
N PRO A 127 -3.31 8.06 -6.31
CA PRO A 127 -3.45 8.31 -7.74
C PRO A 127 -2.42 9.37 -8.12
N LYS A 128 -1.59 9.10 -9.14
CA LYS A 128 -0.63 10.08 -9.64
C LYS A 128 -1.42 11.35 -9.96
N ARG A 129 -1.20 12.46 -9.23
CA ARG A 129 -1.80 13.76 -9.51
C ARG A 129 -1.56 14.07 -11.00
N ARG A 130 -2.61 13.94 -11.81
CA ARG A 130 -2.53 14.40 -13.22
C ARG A 130 -2.07 15.85 -13.15
N LYS A 131 -0.84 16.12 -13.61
CA LYS A 131 -0.39 17.48 -13.81
C LYS A 131 -1.45 18.14 -14.68
N ARG A 132 -2.26 19.07 -14.11
CA ARG A 132 -3.16 19.91 -14.91
C ARG A 132 -2.22 20.59 -15.89
N ARG A 133 -2.32 20.22 -17.18
CA ARG A 133 -1.69 20.99 -18.23
C ARG A 133 -2.24 22.41 -18.07
N ALA A 134 -1.37 23.34 -17.73
CA ALA A 134 -1.72 24.75 -17.75
C ALA A 134 -2.25 25.02 -19.16
N ALA A 135 -3.55 25.32 -19.25
CA ALA A 135 -4.13 25.73 -20.52
C ALA A 135 -3.34 26.98 -20.96
N ALA A 136 -2.61 26.84 -22.07
CA ALA A 136 -1.89 27.95 -22.66
C ALA A 136 -2.92 29.05 -22.95
N ARG A 137 -2.85 30.15 -22.20
CA ARG A 137 -3.63 31.35 -22.49
C ARG A 137 -3.23 31.80 -23.88
N LYS A 138 -4.15 31.71 -24.84
CA LYS A 138 -3.99 32.30 -26.15
C LYS A 138 -3.76 33.83 -25.96
N PRO A 139 -2.74 34.42 -26.59
CA PRO A 139 -2.53 35.84 -26.50
C PRO A 139 -3.73 36.59 -27.10
N VAL A 140 -4.32 37.48 -26.33
CA VAL A 140 -5.38 38.36 -26.80
C VAL A 140 -4.77 39.31 -27.87
N ALA A 141 -5.24 39.21 -29.10
CA ALA A 141 -4.83 40.11 -30.20
C ALA A 141 -5.16 41.54 -29.82
N LYS A 142 -4.13 42.39 -29.78
CA LYS A 142 -4.28 43.83 -29.58
C LYS A 142 -5.05 44.43 -30.77
N GLY A 143 -6.26 44.92 -30.54
CA GLY A 143 -7.07 45.61 -31.52
C GLY A 143 -6.34 46.83 -32.06
N LYS A 144 -6.31 46.94 -33.40
CA LYS A 144 -5.76 48.11 -34.11
C LYS A 144 -6.67 49.31 -33.83
N SER A 145 -6.12 50.38 -33.21
CA SER A 145 -6.80 51.64 -33.04
C SER A 145 -6.97 52.33 -34.38
N ASN A 146 -8.22 52.55 -34.80
CA ASN A 146 -8.58 53.29 -36.02
C ASN A 146 -8.43 54.78 -35.75
N LYS A 147 -7.37 55.41 -36.32
CA LYS A 147 -7.21 56.83 -36.27
C LYS A 147 -8.21 57.51 -37.23
N SER A 148 -9.27 58.11 -36.68
CA SER A 148 -10.22 58.93 -37.36
C SER A 148 -9.51 60.21 -37.92
N LYS A 149 -9.62 60.41 -39.25
CA LYS A 149 -9.17 61.58 -39.95
C LYS A 149 -10.15 62.76 -39.67
N ARG A 150 -9.68 63.75 -38.96
CA ARG A 150 -10.42 64.98 -38.69
C ARG A 150 -10.29 65.94 -39.89
N THR A 151 -11.34 66.09 -40.68
CA THR A 151 -11.46 67.01 -41.78
C THR A 151 -11.65 68.45 -41.23
N LYS A 152 -10.77 69.34 -41.61
CA LYS A 152 -10.90 70.79 -41.33
C LYS A 152 -11.93 71.40 -42.28
N ALA A 153 -13.03 71.92 -41.76
CA ALA A 153 -13.92 72.80 -42.49
C ALA A 153 -13.36 74.23 -42.52
N LYS A 154 -13.18 74.74 -43.72
CA LYS A 154 -12.87 76.16 -43.98
C LYS A 154 -14.13 76.98 -43.78
N ARG A 155 -14.05 77.95 -42.88
CA ARG A 155 -15.02 79.10 -42.90
C ARG A 155 -14.55 80.11 -43.91
N ARG A 156 -15.48 80.56 -44.78
CA ARG A 156 -15.43 81.84 -45.55
C ARG A 156 -16.42 82.78 -44.93
N ALA A 157 -15.90 84.00 -44.78
CA ALA A 157 -16.49 85.35 -44.61
C ALA A 157 -17.90 85.52 -44.12
#